data_1ea0a6b1ea487df0d98c816042a65e17
#
_entry.id   1ea0a6b1ea487df0d98c816042a65e17
#
_cell.length_a   1.000
_cell.length_b   1.000
_cell.length_c   1.000
_cell.angle_alpha   90.00
_cell.angle_beta   90.00
_cell.angle_gamma   90.00
#
_symmetry.space_group_name_H-M   'P 1'
#
loop_
_entity.id
_entity.type
_entity.pdbx_description
1 polymer ?
#
loop_
_entity_poly.entity_id
_entity_poly.type
_entity_poly.pdbx_seq_one_letter_code
_entity_poly.pdbx_strand_id
1 'polypeptide(L)'
;VYDFGRKDKDGNERPLHIDKALQVAKLEPADVNLKPEITGKEDETGRSDLLHTTEYFKVGHVHTLTERSIHVTEDSFMTLLLVHGNAEIICGNETVQLKQGESVFVPAGNTDITVKGNCDIITAEL
;
A
#
# COMPACT_ATOMS: atom_id res chain seq x y z
N VAL A 1 -19.25 3.23 -15.47
CA VAL A 1 -20.07 3.16 -14.25
C VAL A 1 -20.86 1.87 -14.29
N TYR A 2 -20.71 1.03 -13.24
CA TYR A 2 -21.39 -0.26 -13.14
C TYR A 2 -21.84 -0.51 -11.70
N ASP A 3 -23.10 -0.88 -11.46
CA ASP A 3 -23.68 -1.12 -10.12
C ASP A 3 -23.97 -2.61 -9.84
N PHE A 4 -23.32 -3.53 -10.53
CA PHE A 4 -23.42 -4.98 -10.32
C PHE A 4 -24.87 -5.52 -10.33
N GLY A 5 -25.79 -4.86 -11.05
CA GLY A 5 -27.21 -5.24 -11.12
C GLY A 5 -27.93 -5.12 -9.77
N ARG A 6 -27.46 -4.28 -8.85
CA ARG A 6 -28.12 -4.04 -7.56
C ARG A 6 -29.50 -3.47 -7.77
N LYS A 7 -30.44 -3.99 -6.98
CA LYS A 7 -31.83 -3.54 -6.98
C LYS A 7 -32.14 -2.74 -5.73
N ASP A 8 -33.09 -1.83 -5.85
CA ASP A 8 -33.66 -1.11 -4.72
C ASP A 8 -34.63 -2.01 -3.91
N LYS A 9 -35.19 -1.46 -2.84
CA LYS A 9 -36.17 -2.16 -1.99
C LYS A 9 -37.45 -2.60 -2.71
N ASP A 10 -37.74 -2.00 -3.85
CA ASP A 10 -38.95 -2.27 -4.68
C ASP A 10 -38.61 -3.23 -5.84
N GLY A 11 -37.37 -3.70 -5.93
CA GLY A 11 -36.90 -4.67 -6.91
C GLY A 11 -36.46 -4.07 -8.25
N ASN A 12 -36.45 -2.74 -8.39
CA ASN A 12 -36.03 -2.04 -9.60
C ASN A 12 -34.53 -1.87 -9.64
N GLU A 13 -33.93 -1.85 -10.83
CA GLU A 13 -32.53 -1.52 -10.98
C GLU A 13 -32.27 -0.06 -10.56
N ARG A 14 -31.18 0.15 -9.84
CA ARG A 14 -30.79 1.49 -9.39
C ARG A 14 -30.30 2.31 -10.58
N PRO A 15 -30.69 3.60 -10.71
CA PRO A 15 -30.22 4.45 -11.78
C PRO A 15 -28.71 4.66 -11.68
N LEU A 16 -28.01 4.49 -12.79
CA LEU A 16 -26.58 4.80 -12.88
C LEU A 16 -26.38 6.31 -13.01
N HIS A 17 -25.54 6.88 -12.18
CA HIS A 17 -25.18 8.31 -12.22
C HIS A 17 -24.08 8.58 -13.27
N ILE A 18 -24.36 8.28 -14.53
CA ILE A 18 -23.40 8.40 -15.64
C ILE A 18 -22.95 9.85 -15.81
N ASP A 19 -23.89 10.79 -15.82
CA ASP A 19 -23.56 12.22 -16.00
C ASP A 19 -22.65 12.75 -14.87
N LYS A 20 -22.93 12.36 -13.63
CA LYS A 20 -22.08 12.73 -12.49
C LYS A 20 -20.70 12.08 -12.58
N ALA A 21 -20.61 10.84 -13.02
CA ALA A 21 -19.33 10.17 -13.23
C ALA A 21 -18.50 10.87 -14.31
N LEU A 22 -19.12 11.27 -15.42
CA LEU A 22 -18.45 12.01 -16.49
C LEU A 22 -17.94 13.39 -16.03
N GLN A 23 -18.69 14.09 -15.16
CA GLN A 23 -18.28 15.39 -14.62
C GLN A 23 -17.01 15.33 -13.77
N VAL A 24 -16.75 14.21 -13.09
CA VAL A 24 -15.58 14.04 -12.21
C VAL A 24 -14.50 13.17 -12.83
N ALA A 25 -14.79 12.48 -13.93
CA ALA A 25 -13.82 11.63 -14.61
C ALA A 25 -12.77 12.49 -15.35
N LYS A 26 -11.52 12.18 -15.15
CA LYS A 26 -10.43 12.70 -15.96
C LYS A 26 -10.39 11.89 -17.25
N LEU A 27 -10.84 12.49 -18.36
CA LEU A 27 -10.99 11.80 -19.66
C LEU A 27 -9.73 11.83 -20.52
N GLU A 28 -8.71 12.56 -20.10
CA GLU A 28 -7.42 12.59 -20.75
C GLU A 28 -6.61 11.34 -20.40
N PRO A 29 -5.76 10.85 -21.32
CA PRO A 29 -4.83 9.78 -20.99
C PRO A 29 -4.00 10.15 -19.75
N ALA A 30 -3.88 9.23 -18.80
CA ALA A 30 -3.03 9.46 -17.65
C ALA A 30 -1.56 9.51 -18.12
N ASP A 31 -0.87 10.59 -17.79
CA ASP A 31 0.60 10.62 -17.88
C ASP A 31 1.15 9.84 -16.68
N VAL A 32 1.28 8.53 -16.89
CA VAL A 32 1.71 7.62 -15.81
C VAL A 32 3.22 7.50 -15.85
N ASN A 33 3.88 8.20 -14.95
CA ASN A 33 5.27 7.92 -14.65
C ASN A 33 5.33 6.66 -13.78
N LEU A 34 5.75 5.53 -14.37
CA LEU A 34 5.87 4.25 -13.67
C LEU A 34 7.19 4.09 -12.90
N LYS A 35 8.01 5.14 -12.85
CA LYS A 35 9.26 5.12 -12.08
C LYS A 35 8.99 5.59 -10.65
N PRO A 36 9.68 5.02 -9.65
CA PRO A 36 9.68 5.56 -8.30
C PRO A 36 10.10 7.03 -8.29
N GLU A 37 9.53 7.84 -7.42
CA GLU A 37 9.96 9.22 -7.20
C GLU A 37 11.38 9.26 -6.61
N ILE A 38 11.66 8.31 -5.70
CA ILE A 38 12.99 8.09 -5.15
C ILE A 38 13.31 6.60 -5.23
N THR A 39 14.36 6.27 -5.96
CA THR A 39 14.92 4.90 -5.97
C THR A 39 15.98 4.82 -4.88
N GLY A 40 15.77 3.93 -3.93
CA GLY A 40 16.73 3.65 -2.86
C GLY A 40 18.01 3.01 -3.39
N LYS A 41 19.06 3.12 -2.60
CA LYS A 41 20.29 2.38 -2.89
C LYS A 41 20.09 0.92 -2.52
N GLU A 42 20.43 0.02 -3.44
CA GLU A 42 20.44 -1.41 -3.17
C GLU A 42 21.67 -1.78 -2.33
N ASP A 43 21.46 -2.62 -1.33
CA ASP A 43 22.50 -3.17 -0.47
C ASP A 43 22.28 -4.69 -0.30
N GLU A 44 23.08 -5.34 0.54
CA GLU A 44 23.00 -6.78 0.80
C GLU A 44 21.70 -7.24 1.47
N THR A 45 20.94 -6.31 2.03
CA THR A 45 19.63 -6.58 2.68
C THR A 45 18.45 -6.31 1.76
N GLY A 46 18.66 -5.60 0.65
CA GLY A 46 17.63 -5.22 -0.33
C GLY A 46 17.58 -3.72 -0.61
N ARG A 47 16.39 -3.19 -0.92
CA ARG A 47 16.17 -1.79 -1.30
C ARG A 47 14.83 -1.26 -0.79
N SER A 48 14.76 0.02 -0.49
CA SER A 48 13.51 0.73 -0.22
C SER A 48 13.36 1.89 -1.18
N ASP A 49 12.23 1.94 -1.88
CA ASP A 49 11.89 2.97 -2.85
C ASP A 49 10.69 3.78 -2.36
N LEU A 50 10.67 5.09 -2.63
CA LEU A 50 9.47 5.90 -2.53
C LEU A 50 8.81 5.90 -3.91
N LEU A 51 7.64 5.28 -4.02
CA LEU A 51 6.93 5.15 -5.29
C LEU A 51 6.18 6.44 -5.63
N HIS A 52 5.46 6.99 -4.66
CA HIS A 52 4.64 8.19 -4.87
C HIS A 52 4.31 8.91 -3.57
N THR A 53 4.26 10.25 -3.65
CA THR A 53 3.87 11.14 -2.55
C THR A 53 2.78 12.10 -3.02
N THR A 54 1.75 12.25 -2.21
CA THR A 54 0.70 13.26 -2.35
C THR A 54 0.59 14.06 -1.05
N GLU A 55 -0.29 15.06 -1.04
CA GLU A 55 -0.65 15.76 0.20
C GLU A 55 -1.43 14.89 1.20
N TYR A 56 -1.91 13.69 0.77
CA TYR A 56 -2.77 12.82 1.56
C TYR A 56 -2.12 11.51 1.97
N PHE A 57 -1.15 11.03 1.21
CA PHE A 57 -0.49 9.74 1.49
C PHE A 57 0.83 9.60 0.77
N LYS A 58 1.65 8.70 1.29
CA LYS A 58 2.89 8.22 0.65
C LYS A 58 2.79 6.73 0.41
N VAL A 59 3.34 6.27 -0.70
CA VAL A 59 3.44 4.84 -1.04
C VAL A 59 4.89 4.48 -1.27
N GLY A 60 5.36 3.48 -0.55
CA GLY A 60 6.70 2.94 -0.67
C GLY A 60 6.70 1.51 -1.18
N HIS A 61 7.86 1.06 -1.64
CA HIS A 61 8.16 -0.33 -1.94
C HIS A 61 9.41 -0.76 -1.19
N VAL A 62 9.34 -1.87 -0.51
CA VAL A 62 10.45 -2.47 0.22
C VAL A 62 10.72 -3.85 -0.36
N HIS A 63 11.86 -4.00 -1.02
CA HIS A 63 12.41 -5.27 -1.43
C HIS A 63 13.41 -5.72 -0.36
N THR A 64 13.18 -6.87 0.24
CA THR A 64 14.02 -7.44 1.28
C THR A 64 14.57 -8.79 0.85
N LEU A 65 15.88 -8.98 0.95
CA LEU A 65 16.55 -10.25 0.68
C LEU A 65 16.70 -11.10 1.95
N THR A 66 16.87 -10.46 3.09
CA THR A 66 17.08 -11.12 4.40
C THR A 66 16.24 -10.47 5.47
N GLU A 67 16.62 -9.28 5.92
CA GLU A 67 15.87 -8.49 6.89
C GLU A 67 16.09 -6.99 6.67
N ARG A 68 15.06 -6.18 6.98
CA ARG A 68 15.14 -4.73 6.87
C ARG A 68 14.32 -4.05 7.95
N SER A 69 14.87 -3.01 8.56
CA SER A 69 14.15 -2.17 9.52
C SER A 69 13.38 -1.08 8.81
N ILE A 70 12.16 -0.82 9.26
CA ILE A 70 11.30 0.27 8.81
C ILE A 70 10.87 1.05 10.06
N HIS A 71 11.01 2.37 10.01
CA HIS A 71 10.58 3.25 11.07
C HIS A 71 9.15 3.73 10.85
N VAL A 72 8.26 3.51 11.82
CA VAL A 72 6.88 4.02 11.84
C VAL A 72 6.84 5.20 12.80
N THR A 73 6.57 6.39 12.28
CA THR A 73 6.60 7.64 13.04
C THR A 73 5.42 7.77 14.02
N GLU A 74 5.44 8.78 14.86
CA GLU A 74 4.29 9.13 15.72
C GLU A 74 3.20 9.89 14.94
N ASP A 75 3.53 10.44 13.77
CA ASP A 75 2.62 11.27 12.98
C ASP A 75 1.61 10.45 12.18
N SER A 76 1.98 9.22 11.80
CA SER A 76 1.14 8.37 10.95
C SER A 76 1.30 6.89 11.26
N PHE A 77 0.22 6.14 11.08
CA PHE A 77 0.28 4.69 10.96
C PHE A 77 0.97 4.29 9.64
N MET A 78 1.36 3.03 9.55
CA MET A 78 1.83 2.41 8.30
C MET A 78 1.07 1.11 8.03
N THR A 79 0.66 0.91 6.78
CA THR A 79 0.19 -0.40 6.31
C THR A 79 1.29 -1.07 5.49
N LEU A 80 1.41 -2.38 5.64
CA LEU A 80 2.32 -3.21 4.86
C LEU A 80 1.50 -4.28 4.14
N LEU A 81 1.58 -4.33 2.82
CA LEU A 81 0.96 -5.35 1.98
C LEU A 81 2.05 -6.22 1.36
N LEU A 82 2.04 -7.51 1.67
CA LEU A 82 2.98 -8.45 1.06
C LEU A 82 2.52 -8.81 -0.36
N VAL A 83 3.28 -8.39 -1.36
CA VAL A 83 2.96 -8.61 -2.79
C VAL A 83 3.69 -9.81 -3.37
N HIS A 84 4.83 -10.20 -2.80
CA HIS A 84 5.59 -11.36 -3.23
C HIS A 84 6.37 -12.00 -2.08
N GLY A 85 6.48 -13.33 -2.06
CA GLY A 85 7.24 -14.08 -1.07
C GLY A 85 6.48 -14.36 0.22
N ASN A 86 7.21 -14.52 1.32
CA ASN A 86 6.70 -14.66 2.68
C ASN A 86 7.51 -13.73 3.59
N ALA A 87 6.86 -13.12 4.55
CA ALA A 87 7.49 -12.20 5.47
C ALA A 87 7.12 -12.49 6.93
N GLU A 88 8.07 -12.26 7.81
CA GLU A 88 7.87 -12.15 9.24
C GLU A 88 8.03 -10.68 9.64
N ILE A 89 6.98 -10.10 10.22
CA ILE A 89 6.98 -8.72 10.70
C ILE A 89 7.15 -8.75 12.22
N ILE A 90 8.21 -8.13 12.72
CA ILE A 90 8.56 -8.09 14.14
C ILE A 90 8.42 -6.66 14.64
N CYS A 91 7.65 -6.46 15.70
CA CYS A 91 7.46 -5.19 16.38
C CYS A 91 7.61 -5.41 17.90
N GLY A 92 8.71 -5.00 18.48
CA GLY A 92 9.02 -5.28 19.88
C GLY A 92 9.04 -6.79 20.16
N ASN A 93 8.11 -7.26 20.99
CA ASN A 93 7.95 -8.67 21.34
C ASN A 93 6.89 -9.39 20.49
N GLU A 94 6.21 -8.68 19.61
CA GLU A 94 5.16 -9.23 18.75
C GLU A 94 5.74 -9.64 17.40
N THR A 95 5.25 -10.76 16.88
CA THR A 95 5.66 -11.29 15.58
C THR A 95 4.44 -11.74 14.80
N VAL A 96 4.33 -11.29 13.55
CA VAL A 96 3.25 -11.65 12.63
C VAL A 96 3.84 -12.27 11.37
N GLN A 97 3.34 -13.43 10.98
CA GLN A 97 3.68 -14.07 9.70
C GLN A 97 2.72 -13.60 8.62
N LEU A 98 3.27 -13.12 7.50
CA LEU A 98 2.50 -12.72 6.33
C LEU A 98 2.76 -13.64 5.14
N LYS A 99 1.69 -13.97 4.44
CA LYS A 99 1.71 -14.63 3.13
C LYS A 99 1.35 -13.62 2.05
N GLN A 100 1.70 -13.94 0.82
CA GLN A 100 1.35 -13.11 -0.33
C GLN A 100 -0.16 -12.77 -0.36
N GLY A 101 -0.46 -11.48 -0.51
CA GLY A 101 -1.80 -10.92 -0.50
C GLY A 101 -2.32 -10.54 0.89
N GLU A 102 -1.61 -10.89 1.97
CA GLU A 102 -1.96 -10.46 3.33
C GLU A 102 -1.33 -9.11 3.66
N SER A 103 -1.96 -8.39 4.56
CA SER A 103 -1.49 -7.09 5.04
C SER A 103 -1.52 -6.99 6.55
N VAL A 104 -0.66 -6.13 7.08
CA VAL A 104 -0.63 -5.76 8.50
C VAL A 104 -0.72 -4.24 8.63
N PHE A 105 -1.39 -3.81 9.67
CA PHE A 105 -1.50 -2.41 10.08
C PHE A 105 -0.62 -2.18 11.31
N VAL A 106 0.29 -1.21 11.22
CA VAL A 106 1.15 -0.79 12.32
C VAL A 106 0.68 0.60 12.77
N PRO A 107 0.17 0.75 14.00
CA PRO A 107 -0.24 2.06 14.51
C PRO A 107 0.91 3.05 14.56
N ALA A 108 0.59 4.34 14.49
CA ALA A 108 1.54 5.41 14.80
C ALA A 108 2.11 5.23 16.22
N GLY A 109 3.41 5.44 16.41
CA GLY A 109 3.96 5.18 17.72
C GLY A 109 5.48 5.32 17.85
N ASN A 110 6.15 5.93 16.89
CA ASN A 110 7.60 6.10 16.89
C ASN A 110 8.33 4.77 17.14
N THR A 111 8.01 3.77 16.33
CA THR A 111 8.39 2.37 16.54
C THR A 111 9.15 1.85 15.33
N ASP A 112 10.22 1.10 15.58
CA ASP A 112 10.91 0.34 14.55
C ASP A 112 10.30 -1.04 14.42
N ILE A 113 10.00 -1.42 13.18
CA ILE A 113 9.60 -2.78 12.83
C ILE A 113 10.67 -3.43 11.97
N THR A 114 10.84 -4.73 12.10
CA THR A 114 11.74 -5.51 11.25
C THR A 114 10.93 -6.40 10.33
N VAL A 115 11.18 -6.28 9.05
CA VAL A 115 10.68 -7.20 8.01
C VAL A 115 11.76 -8.24 7.77
N LYS A 116 11.46 -9.52 7.98
CA LYS A 116 12.35 -10.64 7.66
C LYS A 116 11.77 -11.49 6.54
N GLY A 117 12.62 -11.89 5.61
CA GLY A 117 12.29 -12.78 4.51
C GLY A 117 12.84 -12.28 3.18
N ASN A 118 12.71 -13.12 2.14
CA ASN A 118 12.93 -12.70 0.76
C ASN A 118 11.56 -12.35 0.18
N CYS A 119 11.27 -11.06 0.12
CA CYS A 119 9.92 -10.59 -0.16
C CYS A 119 9.88 -9.16 -0.70
N ASP A 120 8.74 -8.84 -1.29
CA ASP A 120 8.37 -7.50 -1.74
C ASP A 120 7.13 -7.02 -0.98
N ILE A 121 7.22 -5.84 -0.39
CA ILE A 121 6.17 -5.21 0.41
C ILE A 121 5.86 -3.83 -0.14
N ILE A 122 4.58 -3.53 -0.30
CA ILE A 122 4.10 -2.16 -0.50
C ILE A 122 3.74 -1.57 0.85
N THR A 123 4.27 -0.39 1.14
CA THR A 123 3.92 0.39 2.33
C THR A 123 3.04 1.57 1.96
N ALA A 124 2.12 1.95 2.84
CA ALA A 124 1.36 3.19 2.73
C ALA A 124 1.22 3.86 4.10
N GLU A 125 1.41 5.17 4.11
CA GLU A 125 1.30 6.07 5.28
C GLU A 125 0.64 7.39 4.88
N LEU A 126 0.15 8.17 5.84
CA LEU A 126 -0.41 9.53 5.61
C LEU A 126 0.67 10.59 5.60
#